data_931b69d84b7e8bebec4d5376e7b9b50d
#
_entry.id   931b69d84b7e8bebec4d5376e7b9b50d
#
_cell.length_a   1.000
_cell.length_b   1.000
_cell.length_c   1.000
_cell.angle_alpha   90.00
_cell.angle_beta   90.00
_cell.angle_gamma   90.00
#
_symmetry.space_group_name_H-M   'P 1'
#
loop_
_entity.id
_entity.type
_entity.pdbx_description
1 polymer ?
#
loop_
_entity_poly.entity_id
_entity_poly.type
_entity_poly.pdbx_seq_one_letter_code
_entity_poly.pdbx_strand_id
1 'polypeptide(L)' 'MSKFEVGEMVDNAADLHEGGMVMAVFPTVDGSFRYAVDMEGYGALQFFAEEKLVVHPSGRRAH' A
#
# COMPACT_ATOMS: atom_id res chain seq x y z
N MET A 1 6.77 12.09 -6.72
CA MET A 1 7.05 11.37 -5.49
C MET A 1 5.93 10.41 -5.19
N SER A 2 6.26 9.30 -4.58
CA SER A 2 5.24 8.32 -4.25
C SER A 2 4.36 8.85 -3.12
N LYS A 3 3.09 8.46 -3.15
CA LYS A 3 2.12 8.87 -2.14
C LYS A 3 2.32 8.12 -0.84
N PHE A 4 2.78 6.87 -0.93
CA PHE A 4 3.00 6.03 0.24
C PHE A 4 4.46 5.59 0.27
N GLU A 5 4.95 5.29 1.47
CA GLU A 5 6.34 4.89 1.65
C GLU A 5 6.41 3.49 2.24
N VAL A 6 7.55 2.84 2.06
CA VAL A 6 7.79 1.53 2.67
C VAL A 6 7.61 1.64 4.18
N GLY A 7 6.88 0.71 4.75
CA GLY A 7 6.58 0.69 6.17
C GLY A 7 5.29 1.36 6.55
N GLU A 8 4.63 2.01 5.61
CA GLU A 8 3.38 2.70 5.89
C GLU A 8 2.21 1.73 5.81
N MET A 9 1.24 1.91 6.71
CA MET A 9 0.05 1.06 6.71
C MET A 9 -0.99 1.66 5.78
N VAL A 10 -1.55 0.83 4.93
CA VAL A 10 -2.54 1.26 3.93
C VAL A 10 -3.71 0.30 3.91
N ASP A 11 -4.83 0.76 3.40
CA ASP A 11 -6.00 -0.07 3.21
C ASP A 11 -6.37 -0.12 1.73
N ASN A 12 -7.02 -1.20 1.33
CA ASN A 12 -7.54 -1.34 -0.01
C ASN A 12 -8.71 -0.38 -0.17
N ALA A 13 -8.63 0.53 -1.13
CA ALA A 13 -9.68 1.53 -1.30
C ALA A 13 -11.03 0.90 -1.64
N ALA A 14 -11.03 -0.27 -2.24
CA ALA A 14 -12.26 -0.96 -2.59
C ALA A 14 -12.83 -1.75 -1.42
N ASP A 15 -12.02 -2.05 -0.41
CA ASP A 15 -12.46 -2.81 0.75
C ASP A 15 -11.61 -2.38 1.94
N LEU A 16 -12.13 -1.47 2.73
CA LEU A 16 -11.37 -0.88 3.83
C LEU A 16 -11.12 -1.85 4.98
N HIS A 17 -11.68 -3.05 4.91
CA HIS A 17 -11.36 -4.09 5.88
C HIS A 17 -10.08 -4.83 5.52
N GLU A 18 -9.57 -4.59 4.33
CA GLU A 18 -8.31 -5.21 3.90
C GLU A 18 -7.20 -4.20 4.00
N GLY A 19 -6.25 -4.46 4.85
CA GLY A 19 -5.13 -3.56 5.05
C GLY A 19 -3.83 -4.30 5.16
N GLY A 20 -2.75 -3.57 5.00
CA GLY A 20 -1.43 -4.16 5.08
C GLY A 20 -0.35 -3.10 5.12
N MET A 21 0.88 -3.56 5.04
CA MET A 21 2.04 -2.68 5.09
C MET A 21 2.70 -2.62 3.73
N VAL A 22 3.07 -1.43 3.31
CA VAL A 22 3.81 -1.24 2.06
C VAL A 22 5.21 -1.81 2.22
N MET A 23 5.56 -2.75 1.35
CA MET A 23 6.86 -3.39 1.40
C MET A 23 7.81 -2.90 0.33
N ALA A 24 7.27 -2.40 -0.78
CA ALA A 24 8.10 -1.87 -1.86
C ALA A 24 7.30 -0.90 -2.71
N VAL A 25 8.00 0.03 -3.34
CA VAL A 25 7.41 1.04 -4.20
C VAL A 25 8.10 0.96 -5.54
N PHE A 26 7.34 0.89 -6.62
CA PHE A 26 7.88 0.76 -7.98
C PHE A 26 7.39 1.91 -8.85
N PRO A 27 8.30 2.67 -9.45
CA PRO A 27 7.89 3.67 -10.41
C PRO A 27 7.47 2.98 -11.72
N THR A 28 6.50 3.57 -12.41
CA THR A 28 6.07 3.06 -13.69
C THR A 28 6.50 4.01 -14.81
N VAL A 29 6.38 3.53 -16.04
CA VAL A 29 6.87 4.33 -17.18
C VAL A 29 6.06 5.59 -17.40
N ASP A 30 4.82 5.63 -16.90
CA ASP A 30 3.96 6.80 -17.11
C ASP A 30 4.06 7.80 -15.95
N GLY A 31 5.01 7.59 -15.05
CA GLY A 31 5.22 8.54 -13.96
C GLY A 31 4.42 8.28 -12.71
N SER A 32 3.67 7.20 -12.68
CA SER A 32 2.94 6.85 -11.46
C SER A 32 3.75 5.82 -10.66
N PHE A 33 3.10 5.25 -9.64
CA PHE A 33 3.76 4.28 -8.77
C PHE A 33 2.85 3.10 -8.51
N ARG A 34 3.47 1.94 -8.32
CA ARG A 34 2.76 0.75 -7.87
C ARG A 34 3.40 0.28 -6.58
N TYR A 35 2.62 -0.43 -5.78
CA TYR A 35 3.04 -0.78 -4.43
C TYR A 35 2.87 -2.26 -4.20
N ALA A 36 3.89 -2.87 -3.60
CA ALA A 36 3.79 -4.23 -3.10
C ALA A 36 3.40 -4.13 -1.63
N VAL A 37 2.28 -4.70 -1.28
CA VAL A 37 1.71 -4.59 0.05
C VAL A 37 1.57 -5.98 0.64
N ASP A 38 2.03 -6.13 1.88
CA ASP A 38 1.86 -7.37 2.64
C ASP A 38 0.50 -7.30 3.33
N MET A 39 -0.52 -7.79 2.64
CA MET A 39 -1.89 -7.74 3.15
C MET A 39 -2.07 -8.77 4.22
N GLU A 40 -2.69 -8.35 5.31
CA GLU A 40 -2.89 -9.21 6.45
C GLU A 40 -3.73 -10.41 6.06
N GLY A 41 -3.27 -11.59 6.40
CA GLY A 41 -4.02 -12.82 6.16
C GLY A 41 -3.82 -13.47 4.80
N TYR A 42 -3.08 -12.82 3.91
CA TYR A 42 -2.92 -13.37 2.58
C TYR A 42 -1.68 -14.26 2.43
N GLY A 43 -0.66 -14.01 3.21
CA GLY A 43 0.56 -14.79 3.13
C GLY A 43 1.41 -14.52 1.91
N ALA A 44 1.05 -13.55 1.11
CA ALA A 44 1.82 -13.21 -0.07
C ALA A 44 1.60 -11.74 -0.37
N LEU A 45 2.55 -11.13 -1.08
CA LEU A 45 2.44 -9.73 -1.45
C LEU A 45 1.36 -9.55 -2.50
N GLN A 46 0.64 -8.44 -2.39
CA GLN A 46 -0.33 -8.00 -3.36
C GLN A 46 0.17 -6.71 -3.98
N PHE A 47 -0.08 -6.51 -5.27
CA PHE A 47 0.39 -5.33 -5.95
C PHE A 47 -0.79 -4.42 -6.28
N PHE A 48 -0.64 -3.13 -5.98
CA PHE A 48 -1.71 -2.16 -6.18
C PHE A 48 -1.19 -0.92 -6.89
N ALA A 49 -2.05 -0.33 -7.72
CA ALA A 49 -1.79 1.01 -8.23
C ALA A 49 -2.07 2.01 -7.11
N GLU A 50 -1.48 3.18 -7.22
CA GLU A 50 -1.57 4.18 -6.16
C GLU A 50 -3.01 4.56 -5.81
N GLU A 51 -3.86 4.69 -6.82
CA GLU A 51 -5.25 5.09 -6.57
C GLU A 51 -6.09 3.99 -5.94
N LYS A 52 -5.56 2.78 -5.83
CA LYS A 52 -6.27 1.66 -5.22
C LYS A 52 -6.01 1.55 -3.73
N LEU A 53 -5.22 2.44 -3.17
CA LEU A 53 -4.85 2.38 -1.76
C LEU A 53 -5.18 3.70 -1.07
N VAL A 54 -5.48 3.61 0.23
CA VAL A 54 -5.65 4.78 1.08
C VAL A 54 -4.87 4.56 2.36
N VAL A 55 -4.49 5.64 3.03
CA VAL A 55 -3.78 5.56 4.29
C VAL A 55 -4.69 4.97 5.35
N HIS A 56 -4.17 4.00 6.10
CA HIS A 56 -4.94 3.43 7.21
C HIS A 56 -5.11 4.50 8.30
N PRO A 57 -6.32 4.70 8.80
CA PRO A 57 -6.58 5.82 9.71
C PRO A 57 -5.69 5.86 10.94
N SER A 58 -5.40 4.72 11.54
CA SER A 58 -4.61 4.70 12.76
C SER A 58 -3.17 4.42 12.48
N GLY A 59 -2.82 4.17 11.24
CA GLY A 59 -1.56 3.61 11.04
C GLY A 59 -0.68 4.34 10.20
N ARG A 60 -0.22 5.38 10.52
CA ARG A 60 0.81 5.82 9.81
C ARG A 60 1.88 4.88 9.97
N ARG A 61 2.99 5.07 10.10
CA ARG A 61 4.08 4.25 10.27
C ARG A 61 4.05 3.70 11.61
N ALA A 62 4.29 2.48 11.79
CA ALA A 62 4.42 1.87 13.10
C ALA A 62 5.61 2.46 13.80
N HIS A 63 5.53 2.65 15.05
CA HIS A 63 6.68 3.09 15.81
C HIS A 63 6.68 2.56 17.21
#